data_386a39c2d15396251561b8578531a780
#
_entry.id   386a39c2d15396251561b8578531a780
#
_cell.length_a   1.000
_cell.length_b   1.000
_cell.length_c   1.000
_cell.angle_alpha   90.00
_cell.angle_beta   90.00
_cell.angle_gamma   90.00
#
_symmetry.space_group_name_H-M   'P 1'
#
loop_
_entity.id
_entity.type
_entity.pdbx_description
1 polymer ?
#
loop_
_entity_poly.entity_id
_entity_poly.type
_entity_poly.pdbx_seq_one_letter_code
_entity_poly.pdbx_strand_id
1 'polypeptide(L)'
;MNRQAPQARQPAAAATLLKLFLPSALGILIFFVPIEIAGKRTIPLDHMVTGARALLGDASGLYALALIVAGAAYPLIRGYWNRNLTERIFTMLKIAGVAAAVMALTGWGPAFLHQPDMLPFLFDKLVIPVGLIVPIGAIFLALLISYGLLELIGVLVQPVMRPIWRTPGRSAIDAVASFVGSYSIGLLITNRVYQAGQYSAREAAIIATGFSTVSATFMIIVAKTLDLMAVWNLYFWLTLLITFIVTAVTVRLPPLSRMDDSAADGEPEAVPGKRLSTAWQVGLEVAEKAPSLHRSVALNFKEGLVMAISILPSIMSVGLLGLLVAKYTPLFEWLGWLFYPFVAVWGVADAAALAQASAAGLAEMFLPALLMAEAEFAARFAAGVVSVSAVLFFSASIPCILSTSIPLSVGRMLVVWFIRVALSLLLAVPTGYLVQALAG
;
A
#
# COMPACT_ATOMS: atom_id res chain seq x y z
N MET A 1 16.13 5.33 -49.25
CA MET A 1 16.32 4.11 -48.43
C MET A 1 17.68 4.17 -47.78
N ASN A 2 17.77 4.82 -46.61
CA ASN A 2 18.99 4.86 -45.81
C ASN A 2 18.78 3.94 -44.62
N ARG A 3 19.24 2.71 -44.69
CA ARG A 3 19.34 1.81 -43.53
C ARG A 3 20.50 2.31 -42.68
N GLN A 4 20.19 3.03 -41.60
CA GLN A 4 21.18 3.28 -40.58
C GLN A 4 21.63 1.93 -39.99
N ALA A 5 22.93 1.67 -40.10
CA ALA A 5 23.57 0.51 -39.51
C ALA A 5 23.33 0.51 -37.98
N PRO A 6 23.17 -0.65 -37.34
CA PRO A 6 23.02 -0.74 -35.89
C PRO A 6 24.27 -0.16 -35.23
N GLN A 7 24.11 0.93 -34.51
CA GLN A 7 25.19 1.51 -33.71
C GLN A 7 25.74 0.44 -32.76
N ALA A 8 27.03 0.21 -32.81
CA ALA A 8 27.74 -0.70 -31.93
C ALA A 8 27.48 -0.26 -30.47
N ARG A 9 26.96 -1.19 -29.66
CA ARG A 9 26.68 -1.00 -28.26
C ARG A 9 27.97 -0.62 -27.52
N GLN A 10 28.07 0.61 -27.07
CA GLN A 10 29.10 0.97 -26.09
C GLN A 10 28.83 0.19 -24.79
N PRO A 11 29.84 -0.43 -24.18
CA PRO A 11 29.67 -1.03 -22.85
C PRO A 11 29.18 0.02 -21.88
N ALA A 12 28.18 -0.33 -21.06
CA ALA A 12 27.65 0.59 -20.04
C ALA A 12 28.83 1.07 -19.17
N ALA A 13 28.95 2.37 -18.97
CA ALA A 13 30.00 2.93 -18.14
C ALA A 13 29.91 2.32 -16.72
N ALA A 14 31.04 1.96 -16.12
CA ALA A 14 31.09 1.36 -14.79
C ALA A 14 30.31 2.20 -13.75
N ALA A 15 30.29 3.52 -13.91
CA ALA A 15 29.51 4.46 -13.09
C ALA A 15 28.00 4.24 -13.19
N THR A 16 27.45 3.91 -14.38
CA THR A 16 26.00 3.64 -14.56
C THR A 16 25.62 2.30 -13.94
N LEU A 17 26.45 1.28 -14.07
CA LEU A 17 26.27 0.01 -13.38
C LEU A 17 26.26 0.18 -11.85
N LEU A 18 27.20 0.95 -11.32
CA LEU A 18 27.26 1.24 -9.91
C LEU A 18 26.01 1.99 -9.41
N LYS A 19 25.49 2.94 -10.21
CA LYS A 19 24.25 3.66 -9.92
C LYS A 19 23.02 2.72 -9.92
N LEU A 20 22.98 1.72 -10.79
CA LEU A 20 21.88 0.75 -10.83
C LEU A 20 21.92 -0.19 -9.60
N PHE A 21 23.08 -0.78 -9.34
CA PHE A 21 23.17 -1.87 -8.35
C PHE A 21 23.35 -1.39 -6.92
N LEU A 22 24.16 -0.38 -6.66
CA LEU A 22 24.48 0.01 -5.29
C LEU A 22 23.30 0.59 -4.52
N PRO A 23 22.52 1.57 -5.05
CA PRO A 23 21.32 2.03 -4.38
C PRO A 23 20.27 0.93 -4.24
N SER A 24 20.06 0.13 -5.28
CA SER A 24 19.09 -0.97 -5.27
C SER A 24 19.45 -2.04 -4.22
N ALA A 25 20.72 -2.43 -4.14
CA ALA A 25 21.20 -3.37 -3.12
C ALA A 25 21.03 -2.80 -1.70
N LEU A 26 21.32 -1.52 -1.50
CA LEU A 26 21.10 -0.84 -0.24
C LEU A 26 19.62 -0.79 0.15
N GLY A 27 18.75 -0.49 -0.81
CA GLY A 27 17.30 -0.53 -0.60
C GLY A 27 16.82 -1.93 -0.21
N ILE A 28 17.26 -2.98 -0.91
CA ILE A 28 16.95 -4.37 -0.57
C ILE A 28 17.46 -4.72 0.85
N LEU A 29 18.67 -4.35 1.20
CA LEU A 29 19.23 -4.59 2.51
C LEU A 29 18.37 -3.95 3.61
N ILE A 30 17.97 -2.70 3.42
CA ILE A 30 17.23 -1.95 4.44
C ILE A 30 15.80 -2.48 4.64
N PHE A 31 15.15 -2.96 3.58
CA PHE A 31 13.77 -3.45 3.66
C PHE A 31 13.64 -4.95 3.95
N PHE A 32 14.64 -5.77 3.61
CA PHE A 32 14.47 -7.22 3.58
C PHE A 32 15.54 -8.02 4.35
N VAL A 33 16.65 -7.43 4.70
CA VAL A 33 17.72 -8.15 5.41
C VAL A 33 17.62 -7.87 6.91
N PRO A 34 17.14 -8.83 7.73
CA PRO A 34 17.09 -8.64 9.19
C PRO A 34 18.51 -8.55 9.76
N ILE A 35 18.72 -7.57 10.63
CA ILE A 35 19.93 -7.42 11.43
C ILE A 35 19.58 -7.45 12.91
N GLU A 36 20.51 -7.86 13.74
CA GLU A 36 20.33 -7.87 15.19
C GLU A 36 21.06 -6.67 15.81
N ILE A 37 20.31 -5.81 16.50
CA ILE A 37 20.85 -4.69 17.28
C ILE A 37 20.23 -4.72 18.66
N ALA A 38 21.07 -4.71 19.69
CA ALA A 38 20.64 -4.72 21.10
C ALA A 38 19.68 -5.87 21.45
N GLY A 39 19.92 -7.08 20.92
CA GLY A 39 19.10 -8.26 21.17
C GLY A 39 17.77 -8.31 20.41
N LYS A 40 17.46 -7.29 19.59
CA LYS A 40 16.27 -7.27 18.73
C LYS A 40 16.67 -7.55 17.29
N ARG A 41 16.14 -8.63 16.72
CA ARG A 41 16.32 -9.00 15.31
C ARG A 41 15.17 -8.49 14.46
N THR A 42 15.43 -7.46 13.66
CA THR A 42 14.45 -6.89 12.70
C THR A 42 15.17 -6.20 11.54
N ILE A 43 14.43 -5.68 10.58
CA ILE A 43 15.01 -4.97 9.43
C ILE A 43 15.64 -3.62 9.84
N PRO A 44 16.69 -3.14 9.12
CA PRO A 44 17.33 -1.87 9.43
C PRO A 44 16.37 -0.69 9.51
N LEU A 45 15.35 -0.64 8.66
CA LEU A 45 14.34 0.42 8.68
C LEU A 45 13.60 0.48 10.03
N ASP A 46 13.25 -0.66 10.62
CA ASP A 46 12.59 -0.69 11.93
C ASP A 46 13.50 -0.22 13.07
N HIS A 47 14.78 -0.56 13.01
CA HIS A 47 15.78 -0.03 13.96
C HIS A 47 15.92 1.49 13.85
N MET A 48 15.93 2.05 12.62
CA MET A 48 16.00 3.50 12.40
C MET A 48 14.78 4.22 12.96
N VAL A 49 13.57 3.68 12.74
CA VAL A 49 12.31 4.25 13.27
C VAL A 49 12.28 4.18 14.80
N THR A 50 12.70 3.05 15.37
CA THR A 50 12.81 2.89 16.83
C THR A 50 13.80 3.88 17.42
N GLY A 51 14.99 4.05 16.79
CA GLY A 51 15.99 5.03 17.16
C GLY A 51 15.49 6.48 17.06
N ALA A 52 14.81 6.82 15.96
CA ALA A 52 14.20 8.14 15.78
C ALA A 52 13.14 8.45 16.87
N ARG A 53 12.31 7.47 17.20
CA ARG A 53 11.34 7.60 18.30
C ARG A 53 12.01 7.80 19.66
N ALA A 54 13.09 7.05 19.92
CA ALA A 54 13.85 7.19 21.17
C ALA A 54 14.55 8.56 21.26
N LEU A 55 15.07 9.08 20.16
CA LEU A 55 15.68 10.41 20.10
C LEU A 55 14.65 11.54 20.35
N LEU A 56 13.45 11.40 19.83
CA LEU A 56 12.36 12.37 20.04
C LEU A 56 11.79 12.27 21.47
N GLY A 57 11.81 11.10 22.08
CA GLY A 57 11.22 10.89 23.41
C GLY A 57 9.78 11.39 23.49
N ASP A 58 9.50 12.21 24.51
CA ASP A 58 8.18 12.80 24.72
C ASP A 58 7.75 13.77 23.61
N ALA A 59 8.69 14.33 22.85
CA ALA A 59 8.39 15.21 21.73
C ALA A 59 7.81 14.45 20.51
N SER A 60 7.82 13.11 20.51
CA SER A 60 7.25 12.30 19.42
C SER A 60 5.76 12.53 19.22
N GLY A 61 5.01 12.75 20.30
CA GLY A 61 3.58 13.12 20.27
C GLY A 61 3.36 14.51 19.67
N LEU A 62 4.20 15.49 20.03
CA LEU A 62 4.12 16.84 19.45
C LEU A 62 4.49 16.85 17.97
N TYR A 63 5.49 16.04 17.57
CA TYR A 63 5.83 15.85 16.16
C TYR A 63 4.65 15.30 15.36
N ALA A 64 4.02 14.24 15.85
CA ALA A 64 2.85 13.64 15.20
C ALA A 64 1.67 14.64 15.11
N LEU A 65 1.39 15.37 16.18
CA LEU A 65 0.37 16.44 16.19
C LEU A 65 0.68 17.53 15.17
N ALA A 66 1.94 17.96 15.05
CA ALA A 66 2.34 18.96 14.06
C ALA A 66 2.07 18.49 12.62
N LEU A 67 2.36 17.23 12.30
CA LEU A 67 2.03 16.65 10.99
C LEU A 67 0.52 16.59 10.75
N ILE A 68 -0.27 16.21 11.74
CA ILE A 68 -1.74 16.15 11.65
C ILE A 68 -2.31 17.55 11.40
N VAL A 69 -1.85 18.55 12.16
CA VAL A 69 -2.28 19.96 11.99
C VAL A 69 -1.92 20.47 10.60
N ALA A 70 -0.68 20.22 10.15
CA ALA A 70 -0.26 20.59 8.79
C ALA A 70 -1.14 19.94 7.71
N GLY A 71 -1.53 18.68 7.90
CA GLY A 71 -2.39 17.94 6.98
C GLY A 71 -3.84 18.42 6.94
N ALA A 72 -4.37 18.90 8.05
CA ALA A 72 -5.69 19.53 8.11
C ALA A 72 -5.68 20.97 7.57
N ALA A 73 -4.59 21.70 7.79
CA ALA A 73 -4.43 23.08 7.32
C ALA A 73 -4.21 23.16 5.79
N TYR A 74 -3.55 22.17 5.18
CA TYR A 74 -3.19 22.18 3.78
C TYR A 74 -4.38 22.40 2.81
N PRO A 75 -5.51 21.65 2.88
CA PRO A 75 -6.65 21.87 2.00
C PRO A 75 -7.34 23.22 2.26
N LEU A 76 -7.29 23.74 3.49
CA LEU A 76 -7.84 25.05 3.85
C LEU A 76 -7.01 26.18 3.22
N ILE A 77 -5.68 26.15 3.37
CA ILE A 77 -4.75 27.16 2.83
C ILE A 77 -4.77 27.18 1.30
N ARG A 78 -4.85 26.00 0.66
CA ARG A 78 -4.85 25.87 -0.81
C ARG A 78 -6.24 26.04 -1.43
N GLY A 79 -7.30 26.20 -0.64
CA GLY A 79 -8.67 26.38 -1.13
C GLY A 79 -9.28 25.12 -1.75
N TYR A 80 -8.72 23.94 -1.50
CA TYR A 80 -9.24 22.68 -2.05
C TYR A 80 -10.49 22.19 -1.31
N TRP A 81 -10.66 22.59 -0.06
CA TRP A 81 -11.73 22.14 0.82
C TRP A 81 -13.15 22.34 0.26
N ASN A 82 -13.35 23.29 -0.65
CA ASN A 82 -14.68 23.67 -1.17
C ASN A 82 -14.92 23.28 -2.63
N ARG A 83 -14.05 22.46 -3.25
CA ARG A 83 -14.18 22.10 -4.68
C ARG A 83 -15.36 21.18 -4.97
N ASN A 84 -15.62 20.21 -4.11
CA ASN A 84 -16.72 19.25 -4.22
C ASN A 84 -17.08 18.70 -2.83
N LEU A 85 -18.19 17.92 -2.76
CA LEU A 85 -18.67 17.33 -1.51
C LEU A 85 -17.63 16.38 -0.87
N THR A 86 -16.91 15.64 -1.68
CA THR A 86 -15.87 14.70 -1.23
C THR A 86 -14.74 15.43 -0.51
N GLU A 87 -14.22 16.52 -1.10
CA GLU A 87 -13.17 17.33 -0.49
C GLU A 87 -13.63 17.99 0.82
N ARG A 88 -14.90 18.41 0.90
CA ARG A 88 -15.49 18.94 2.14
C ARG A 88 -15.50 17.88 3.23
N ILE A 89 -15.99 16.68 2.94
CA ILE A 89 -16.05 15.58 3.91
C ILE A 89 -14.63 15.23 4.39
N PHE A 90 -13.67 15.06 3.47
CA PHE A 90 -12.30 14.74 3.85
C PHE A 90 -11.63 15.85 4.66
N THR A 91 -11.91 17.11 4.37
CA THR A 91 -11.38 18.24 5.15
C THR A 91 -11.99 18.25 6.57
N MET A 92 -13.30 18.00 6.70
CA MET A 92 -13.94 17.87 8.02
C MET A 92 -13.37 16.70 8.82
N LEU A 93 -13.16 15.55 8.17
CA LEU A 93 -12.51 14.41 8.81
C LEU A 93 -11.09 14.74 9.27
N LYS A 94 -10.30 15.46 8.47
CA LYS A 94 -8.95 15.89 8.87
C LYS A 94 -8.98 16.84 10.08
N ILE A 95 -9.94 17.75 10.15
CA ILE A 95 -10.13 18.63 11.32
C ILE A 95 -10.54 17.82 12.56
N ALA A 96 -11.46 16.86 12.41
CA ALA A 96 -11.81 15.93 13.47
C ALA A 96 -10.59 15.11 13.94
N GLY A 97 -9.69 14.74 13.03
CA GLY A 97 -8.43 14.07 13.34
C GLY A 97 -7.50 14.94 14.21
N VAL A 98 -7.46 16.26 13.98
CA VAL A 98 -6.73 17.20 14.87
C VAL A 98 -7.33 17.19 16.27
N ALA A 99 -8.65 17.31 16.39
CA ALA A 99 -9.32 17.27 17.68
C ALA A 99 -9.04 15.97 18.43
N ALA A 100 -9.13 14.81 17.74
CA ALA A 100 -8.82 13.51 18.31
C ALA A 100 -7.35 13.40 18.77
N ALA A 101 -6.40 13.93 17.99
CA ALA A 101 -4.98 13.94 18.35
C ALA A 101 -4.69 14.83 19.56
N VAL A 102 -5.34 16.00 19.66
CA VAL A 102 -5.24 16.88 20.84
C VAL A 102 -5.79 16.17 22.06
N MET A 103 -6.96 15.53 21.95
CA MET A 103 -7.52 14.74 23.08
C MET A 103 -6.56 13.61 23.50
N ALA A 104 -5.99 12.88 22.55
CA ALA A 104 -5.03 11.82 22.85
C ALA A 104 -3.80 12.32 23.60
N LEU A 105 -3.27 13.49 23.21
CA LEU A 105 -2.04 14.06 23.79
C LEU A 105 -2.28 14.72 25.15
N THR A 106 -3.43 15.38 25.33
CA THR A 106 -3.71 16.16 26.56
C THR A 106 -4.49 15.39 27.62
N GLY A 107 -5.06 14.22 27.28
CA GLY A 107 -5.97 13.50 28.16
C GLY A 107 -7.32 14.18 28.36
N TRP A 108 -7.62 15.27 27.62
CA TRP A 108 -8.89 15.96 27.67
C TRP A 108 -9.95 15.29 26.81
N GLY A 109 -11.18 15.23 27.29
CA GLY A 109 -12.30 14.68 26.52
C GLY A 109 -13.07 13.58 27.24
N PRO A 110 -14.03 12.92 26.56
CA PRO A 110 -14.84 11.87 27.15
C PRO A 110 -14.02 10.65 27.59
N ALA A 111 -14.26 10.13 28.78
CA ALA A 111 -13.49 9.04 29.38
C ALA A 111 -13.48 7.76 28.52
N PHE A 112 -14.56 7.48 27.78
CA PHE A 112 -14.64 6.30 26.91
C PHE A 112 -13.65 6.34 25.73
N LEU A 113 -13.23 7.53 25.28
CA LEU A 113 -12.21 7.69 24.25
C LEU A 113 -10.78 7.44 24.77
N HIS A 114 -10.57 7.54 26.06
CA HIS A 114 -9.27 7.33 26.71
C HIS A 114 -9.06 5.89 27.19
N GLN A 115 -9.96 4.98 26.86
CA GLN A 115 -9.73 3.55 27.09
C GLN A 115 -8.49 3.09 26.32
N PRO A 116 -7.71 2.11 26.85
CA PRO A 116 -6.46 1.67 26.25
C PRO A 116 -6.54 1.23 24.78
N ASP A 117 -7.70 0.73 24.37
CA ASP A 117 -8.03 0.25 23.02
C ASP A 117 -8.56 1.34 22.06
N MET A 118 -8.60 2.60 22.50
CA MET A 118 -9.12 3.73 21.72
C MET A 118 -8.04 4.75 21.35
N LEU A 119 -8.18 6.01 21.78
CA LEU A 119 -7.24 7.09 21.46
C LEU A 119 -5.78 6.78 21.81
N PRO A 120 -5.45 6.23 23.01
CA PRO A 120 -4.07 5.92 23.33
C PRO A 120 -3.47 4.89 22.36
N PHE A 121 -4.21 3.82 22.04
CA PHE A 121 -3.75 2.82 21.10
C PHE A 121 -3.55 3.43 19.70
N LEU A 122 -4.54 4.16 19.20
CA LEU A 122 -4.51 4.77 17.87
C LEU A 122 -3.34 5.77 17.73
N PHE A 123 -3.11 6.60 18.74
CA PHE A 123 -2.09 7.65 18.70
C PHE A 123 -0.68 7.07 18.89
N ASP A 124 -0.47 6.30 19.96
CA ASP A 124 0.86 5.81 20.33
C ASP A 124 1.36 4.62 19.51
N LYS A 125 0.45 3.71 19.16
CA LYS A 125 0.81 2.48 18.45
C LYS A 125 0.73 2.62 16.94
N LEU A 126 -0.01 3.60 16.43
CA LEU A 126 -0.22 3.77 15.00
C LEU A 126 0.28 5.13 14.50
N VAL A 127 -0.29 6.24 14.97
CA VAL A 127 -0.06 7.56 14.39
C VAL A 127 1.39 8.01 14.54
N ILE A 128 1.99 7.90 15.72
CA ILE A 128 3.39 8.25 15.95
C ILE A 128 4.33 7.37 15.10
N PRO A 129 4.23 6.03 15.11
CA PRO A 129 5.05 5.18 14.26
C PRO A 129 4.89 5.47 12.77
N VAL A 130 3.65 5.70 12.28
CA VAL A 130 3.40 6.04 10.87
C VAL A 130 4.07 7.35 10.49
N GLY A 131 3.95 8.36 11.35
CA GLY A 131 4.59 9.66 11.15
C GLY A 131 6.09 9.60 11.00
N LEU A 132 6.74 8.61 11.60
CA LEU A 132 8.18 8.38 11.50
C LEU A 132 8.55 7.45 10.33
N ILE A 133 7.84 6.33 10.19
CA ILE A 133 8.21 5.29 9.22
C ILE A 133 8.01 5.74 7.78
N VAL A 134 6.96 6.55 7.51
CA VAL A 134 6.64 6.99 6.15
C VAL A 134 7.73 7.90 5.58
N PRO A 135 8.18 8.98 6.25
CA PRO A 135 9.26 9.82 5.73
C PRO A 135 10.61 9.09 5.66
N ILE A 136 10.96 8.31 6.70
CA ILE A 136 12.23 7.56 6.73
C ILE A 136 12.20 6.46 5.66
N GLY A 137 11.11 5.71 5.56
CA GLY A 137 10.94 4.66 4.56
C GLY A 137 10.99 5.18 3.13
N ALA A 138 10.40 6.35 2.87
CA ALA A 138 10.41 6.96 1.54
C ALA A 138 11.83 7.24 1.02
N ILE A 139 12.78 7.60 1.89
CA ILE A 139 14.18 7.79 1.53
C ILE A 139 14.75 6.50 0.90
N PHE A 140 14.56 5.38 1.59
CA PHE A 140 15.17 4.11 1.19
C PHE A 140 14.36 3.42 0.09
N LEU A 141 13.05 3.65 0.05
CA LEU A 141 12.21 3.21 -1.04
C LEU A 141 12.64 3.83 -2.38
N ALA A 142 13.05 5.10 -2.35
CA ALA A 142 13.64 5.77 -3.51
C ALA A 142 14.85 5.06 -4.09
N LEU A 143 15.66 4.42 -3.25
CA LEU A 143 16.82 3.65 -3.71
C LEU A 143 16.42 2.43 -4.56
N LEU A 144 15.24 1.87 -4.29
CA LEU A 144 14.68 0.78 -5.09
C LEU A 144 14.04 1.28 -6.39
N ILE A 145 13.42 2.47 -6.36
CA ILE A 145 12.60 2.98 -7.47
C ILE A 145 13.43 3.77 -8.50
N SER A 146 14.28 4.69 -8.02
CA SER A 146 14.78 5.77 -8.87
C SER A 146 15.98 5.38 -9.73
N TYR A 147 16.48 4.16 -9.60
CA TYR A 147 17.76 3.74 -10.18
C TYR A 147 17.64 2.60 -11.20
N GLY A 148 16.42 2.32 -11.72
CA GLY A 148 16.18 1.44 -12.85
C GLY A 148 15.93 -0.02 -12.52
N LEU A 149 15.96 -0.42 -11.24
CA LEU A 149 15.65 -1.80 -10.82
C LEU A 149 14.20 -2.18 -11.14
N LEU A 150 13.27 -1.24 -10.94
CA LEU A 150 11.85 -1.47 -11.18
C LEU A 150 11.52 -1.66 -12.65
N GLU A 151 12.08 -0.82 -13.50
CA GLU A 151 11.90 -0.90 -14.95
C GLU A 151 12.48 -2.20 -15.50
N LEU A 152 13.64 -2.60 -14.99
CA LEU A 152 14.25 -3.89 -15.32
C LEU A 152 13.31 -5.05 -14.98
N ILE A 153 12.78 -5.08 -13.74
CA ILE A 153 11.85 -6.12 -13.29
C ILE A 153 10.54 -6.02 -14.08
N GLY A 154 10.01 -4.81 -14.29
CA GLY A 154 8.78 -4.56 -15.04
C GLY A 154 8.81 -5.17 -16.43
N VAL A 155 9.90 -4.95 -17.18
CA VAL A 155 10.07 -5.54 -18.52
C VAL A 155 10.17 -7.07 -18.48
N LEU A 156 10.81 -7.64 -17.45
CA LEU A 156 10.91 -9.10 -17.30
C LEU A 156 9.57 -9.77 -17.01
N VAL A 157 8.68 -9.09 -16.27
CA VAL A 157 7.36 -9.62 -15.88
C VAL A 157 6.30 -9.44 -16.97
N GLN A 158 6.53 -8.57 -17.96
CA GLN A 158 5.58 -8.31 -19.07
C GLN A 158 4.91 -9.56 -19.67
N PRO A 159 5.63 -10.67 -20.00
CA PRO A 159 5.01 -11.82 -20.64
C PRO A 159 3.98 -12.54 -19.78
N VAL A 160 4.03 -12.33 -18.49
CA VAL A 160 3.16 -13.00 -17.51
C VAL A 160 1.85 -12.20 -17.31
N MET A 161 1.86 -10.90 -17.64
CA MET A 161 0.72 -10.01 -17.39
C MET A 161 -0.54 -10.40 -18.18
N ARG A 162 -0.43 -10.61 -19.49
CA ARG A 162 -1.59 -10.96 -20.34
C ARG A 162 -2.23 -12.30 -19.99
N PRO A 163 -1.50 -13.42 -19.90
CA PRO A 163 -2.13 -14.72 -19.63
C PRO A 163 -2.71 -14.83 -18.22
N ILE A 164 -2.08 -14.21 -17.22
CA ILE A 164 -2.52 -14.33 -15.82
C ILE A 164 -3.54 -13.25 -15.46
N TRP A 165 -3.24 -11.98 -15.74
CA TRP A 165 -4.05 -10.86 -15.26
C TRP A 165 -4.83 -10.15 -16.36
N ARG A 166 -4.71 -10.58 -17.62
CA ARG A 166 -5.45 -10.00 -18.76
C ARG A 166 -5.19 -8.50 -18.93
N THR A 167 -3.98 -8.05 -18.63
CA THR A 167 -3.54 -6.67 -18.78
C THR A 167 -2.30 -6.61 -19.68
N PRO A 168 -2.04 -5.50 -20.38
CA PRO A 168 -0.86 -5.35 -21.22
C PRO A 168 0.42 -5.50 -20.41
N GLY A 169 1.49 -5.96 -21.05
CA GLY A 169 2.78 -6.17 -20.40
C GLY A 169 3.32 -4.94 -19.66
N ARG A 170 3.12 -3.74 -20.22
CA ARG A 170 3.54 -2.50 -19.58
C ARG A 170 2.86 -2.21 -18.25
N SER A 171 1.67 -2.76 -17.98
CA SER A 171 1.00 -2.60 -16.68
C SER A 171 1.78 -3.21 -15.51
N ALA A 172 2.80 -4.02 -15.79
CA ALA A 172 3.76 -4.44 -14.78
C ALA A 172 4.48 -3.26 -14.13
N ILE A 173 4.75 -2.20 -14.90
CA ILE A 173 5.37 -0.98 -14.37
C ILE A 173 4.40 -0.26 -13.41
N ASP A 174 3.10 -0.19 -13.78
CA ASP A 174 2.07 0.43 -12.93
C ASP A 174 1.90 -0.35 -11.62
N ALA A 175 1.89 -1.70 -11.70
CA ALA A 175 1.81 -2.57 -10.53
C ALA A 175 2.99 -2.34 -9.57
N VAL A 176 4.20 -2.28 -10.12
CA VAL A 176 5.42 -2.06 -9.35
C VAL A 176 5.46 -0.64 -8.78
N ALA A 177 5.08 0.38 -9.56
CA ALA A 177 5.02 1.77 -9.11
C ALA A 177 4.02 1.97 -7.97
N SER A 178 2.87 1.29 -8.01
CA SER A 178 1.88 1.34 -6.94
C SER A 178 2.40 0.72 -5.65
N PHE A 179 3.01 -0.47 -5.77
CA PHE A 179 3.51 -1.23 -4.64
C PHE A 179 4.70 -0.57 -3.94
N VAL A 180 5.55 0.12 -4.70
CA VAL A 180 6.76 0.77 -4.18
C VAL A 180 6.48 2.22 -3.79
N GLY A 181 5.67 2.95 -4.56
CA GLY A 181 5.32 4.35 -4.29
C GLY A 181 4.07 4.49 -3.43
N SER A 182 2.94 4.65 -4.11
CA SER A 182 1.62 4.66 -3.48
C SER A 182 0.56 4.32 -4.52
N TYR A 183 -0.58 3.80 -4.06
CA TYR A 183 -1.73 3.52 -4.92
C TYR A 183 -2.18 4.74 -5.74
N SER A 184 -2.07 5.95 -5.19
CA SER A 184 -2.47 7.19 -5.87
C SER A 184 -1.56 7.53 -7.06
N ILE A 185 -0.25 7.26 -6.97
CA ILE A 185 0.69 7.42 -8.09
C ILE A 185 0.38 6.41 -9.18
N GLY A 186 0.21 5.14 -8.82
CA GLY A 186 -0.18 4.10 -9.76
C GLY A 186 -1.49 4.44 -10.48
N LEU A 187 -2.52 4.86 -9.74
CA LEU A 187 -3.80 5.28 -10.31
C LEU A 187 -3.67 6.49 -11.26
N LEU A 188 -2.82 7.45 -10.94
CA LEU A 188 -2.57 8.61 -11.80
C LEU A 188 -1.92 8.18 -13.13
N ILE A 189 -0.94 7.28 -13.07
CA ILE A 189 -0.28 6.73 -14.27
C ILE A 189 -1.32 5.94 -15.09
N THR A 190 -2.04 5.03 -14.48
CA THR A 190 -3.07 4.21 -15.13
C THR A 190 -4.14 5.10 -15.79
N ASN A 191 -4.60 6.14 -15.12
CA ASN A 191 -5.58 7.08 -15.68
C ASN A 191 -5.03 7.84 -16.90
N ARG A 192 -3.78 8.29 -16.86
CA ARG A 192 -3.14 8.96 -18.01
C ARG A 192 -3.01 8.02 -19.21
N VAL A 193 -2.60 6.79 -18.99
CA VAL A 193 -2.45 5.78 -20.03
C VAL A 193 -3.81 5.39 -20.60
N TYR A 194 -4.85 5.31 -19.76
CA TYR A 194 -6.23 5.11 -20.19
C TYR A 194 -6.77 6.27 -21.02
N GLN A 195 -6.58 7.53 -20.58
CA GLN A 195 -6.98 8.71 -21.34
C GLN A 195 -6.26 8.85 -22.67
N ALA A 196 -5.02 8.37 -22.77
CA ALA A 196 -4.26 8.30 -24.02
C ALA A 196 -4.73 7.17 -24.96
N GLY A 197 -5.80 6.42 -24.58
CA GLY A 197 -6.32 5.32 -25.38
C GLY A 197 -5.44 4.06 -25.42
N GLN A 198 -4.48 3.95 -24.52
CA GLN A 198 -3.51 2.86 -24.49
C GLN A 198 -3.89 1.70 -23.55
N TYR A 199 -4.89 1.88 -22.69
CA TYR A 199 -5.56 0.83 -21.93
C TYR A 199 -7.04 0.77 -22.34
N SER A 200 -7.62 -0.42 -22.39
CA SER A 200 -9.07 -0.58 -22.44
C SER A 200 -9.70 -0.19 -21.09
N ALA A 201 -11.01 0.05 -21.09
CA ALA A 201 -11.74 0.31 -19.85
C ALA A 201 -11.58 -0.84 -18.83
N ARG A 202 -11.56 -2.07 -19.31
CA ARG A 202 -11.36 -3.28 -18.52
C ARG A 202 -9.94 -3.36 -17.95
N GLU A 203 -8.93 -3.14 -18.78
CA GLU A 203 -7.52 -3.15 -18.37
C GLU A 203 -7.26 -2.10 -17.29
N ALA A 204 -7.71 -0.85 -17.51
CA ALA A 204 -7.58 0.21 -16.52
C ALA A 204 -8.30 -0.12 -15.20
N ALA A 205 -9.50 -0.70 -15.27
CA ALA A 205 -10.24 -1.14 -14.08
C ALA A 205 -9.52 -2.26 -13.32
N ILE A 206 -8.94 -3.24 -14.03
CA ILE A 206 -8.14 -4.32 -13.42
C ILE A 206 -6.93 -3.74 -12.71
N ILE A 207 -6.19 -2.83 -13.33
CA ILE A 207 -5.00 -2.23 -12.72
C ILE A 207 -5.40 -1.42 -11.48
N ALA A 208 -6.45 -0.60 -11.58
CA ALA A 208 -6.93 0.23 -10.48
C ALA A 208 -7.41 -0.58 -9.26
N THR A 209 -8.05 -1.73 -9.49
CA THR A 209 -8.63 -2.54 -8.42
C THR A 209 -7.80 -3.75 -8.01
N GLY A 210 -6.77 -4.10 -8.79
CA GLY A 210 -5.95 -5.30 -8.57
C GLY A 210 -4.51 -5.03 -8.17
N PHE A 211 -3.91 -3.98 -8.72
CA PHE A 211 -2.49 -3.69 -8.52
C PHE A 211 -2.23 -2.40 -7.73
N SER A 212 -3.22 -1.53 -7.57
CA SER A 212 -3.07 -0.29 -6.80
C SER A 212 -3.07 -0.56 -5.30
N THR A 213 -2.11 -1.40 -4.86
CA THR A 213 -1.94 -1.79 -3.46
C THR A 213 -1.27 -0.69 -2.65
N VAL A 214 -1.20 -0.91 -1.34
CA VAL A 214 -0.44 -0.06 -0.44
C VAL A 214 1.06 -0.27 -0.59
N SER A 215 1.84 0.72 -0.18
CA SER A 215 3.30 0.65 -0.26
C SER A 215 3.90 -0.37 0.72
N ALA A 216 5.10 -0.87 0.39
CA ALA A 216 5.87 -1.73 1.27
C ALA A 216 6.10 -1.10 2.66
N THR A 217 6.28 0.22 2.72
CA THR A 217 6.38 0.98 3.99
C THR A 217 5.12 0.83 4.83
N PHE A 218 3.93 0.89 4.21
CA PHE A 218 2.67 0.71 4.93
C PHE A 218 2.49 -0.74 5.41
N MET A 219 2.95 -1.72 4.64
CA MET A 219 2.94 -3.12 5.06
C MET A 219 3.77 -3.36 6.33
N ILE A 220 4.88 -2.62 6.52
CA ILE A 220 5.67 -2.68 7.76
C ILE A 220 4.85 -2.16 8.95
N ILE A 221 4.04 -1.12 8.75
CA ILE A 221 3.16 -0.58 9.79
C ILE A 221 2.14 -1.64 10.21
N VAL A 222 1.48 -2.27 9.24
CA VAL A 222 0.55 -3.38 9.47
C VAL A 222 1.25 -4.53 10.22
N ALA A 223 2.43 -4.95 9.76
CA ALA A 223 3.22 -6.01 10.39
C ALA A 223 3.61 -5.69 11.83
N LYS A 224 3.98 -4.43 12.12
CA LYS A 224 4.30 -3.97 13.49
C LYS A 224 3.08 -4.01 14.39
N THR A 225 1.94 -3.56 13.91
CA THR A 225 0.69 -3.56 14.69
C THR A 225 0.24 -4.96 15.04
N LEU A 226 0.42 -5.91 14.10
CA LEU A 226 0.03 -7.32 14.26
C LEU A 226 1.14 -8.20 14.85
N ASP A 227 2.26 -7.61 15.30
CA ASP A 227 3.42 -8.34 15.82
C ASP A 227 3.93 -9.44 14.87
N LEU A 228 4.03 -9.12 13.57
CA LEU A 228 4.50 -10.01 12.50
C LEU A 228 5.94 -9.71 12.06
N MET A 229 6.65 -8.81 12.76
CA MET A 229 8.01 -8.42 12.35
C MET A 229 9.03 -9.56 12.43
N ALA A 230 8.85 -10.52 13.32
CA ALA A 230 9.68 -11.72 13.39
C ALA A 230 9.63 -12.56 12.09
N VAL A 231 8.49 -12.53 11.41
CA VAL A 231 8.23 -13.25 10.15
C VAL A 231 8.06 -12.29 8.96
N TRP A 232 8.61 -11.07 9.05
CA TRP A 232 8.42 -10.00 8.07
C TRP A 232 8.57 -10.46 6.62
N ASN A 233 9.64 -11.16 6.28
CA ASN A 233 9.90 -11.58 4.91
C ASN A 233 8.83 -12.56 4.39
N LEU A 234 8.40 -13.51 5.24
CA LEU A 234 7.33 -14.43 4.88
C LEU A 234 6.01 -13.67 4.71
N TYR A 235 5.68 -12.81 5.66
CA TYR A 235 4.48 -11.97 5.59
C TYR A 235 4.45 -11.13 4.30
N PHE A 236 5.55 -10.44 4.00
CA PHE A 236 5.66 -9.58 2.83
C PHE A 236 5.44 -10.34 1.52
N TRP A 237 6.23 -11.39 1.27
CA TRP A 237 6.18 -12.12 0.01
C TRP A 237 4.89 -12.92 -0.16
N LEU A 238 4.37 -13.52 0.91
CA LEU A 238 3.12 -14.26 0.87
C LEU A 238 1.92 -13.34 0.69
N THR A 239 1.91 -12.16 1.33
CA THR A 239 0.88 -11.14 1.09
C THR A 239 0.88 -10.68 -0.36
N LEU A 240 2.04 -10.43 -0.93
CA LEU A 240 2.19 -10.07 -2.34
C LEU A 240 1.69 -11.18 -3.27
N LEU A 241 2.09 -12.41 -3.01
CA LEU A 241 1.66 -13.59 -3.77
C LEU A 241 0.14 -13.77 -3.70
N ILE A 242 -0.44 -13.71 -2.51
CA ILE A 242 -1.89 -13.81 -2.32
C ILE A 242 -2.61 -12.69 -3.06
N THR A 243 -2.13 -11.44 -2.95
CA THR A 243 -2.71 -10.29 -3.65
C THR A 243 -2.75 -10.49 -5.17
N PHE A 244 -1.69 -11.03 -5.73
CA PHE A 244 -1.62 -11.33 -7.17
C PHE A 244 -2.49 -12.52 -7.57
N ILE A 245 -2.54 -13.59 -6.76
CA ILE A 245 -3.46 -14.73 -7.01
C ILE A 245 -4.91 -14.25 -6.95
N VAL A 246 -5.28 -13.48 -5.93
CA VAL A 246 -6.64 -12.90 -5.79
C VAL A 246 -6.96 -12.03 -7.00
N THR A 247 -6.03 -11.21 -7.47
CA THR A 247 -6.21 -10.40 -8.68
C THR A 247 -6.43 -11.30 -9.90
N ALA A 248 -5.63 -12.35 -10.09
CA ALA A 248 -5.77 -13.29 -11.20
C ALA A 248 -7.13 -13.98 -11.24
N VAL A 249 -7.72 -14.29 -10.09
CA VAL A 249 -9.08 -14.84 -10.00
C VAL A 249 -10.12 -13.75 -10.26
N THR A 250 -9.99 -12.60 -9.61
CA THR A 250 -10.96 -11.50 -9.66
C THR A 250 -11.17 -10.96 -11.09
N VAL A 251 -10.11 -10.89 -11.91
CA VAL A 251 -10.20 -10.43 -13.31
C VAL A 251 -11.04 -11.35 -14.21
N ARG A 252 -11.29 -12.58 -13.77
CA ARG A 252 -12.11 -13.57 -14.48
C ARG A 252 -13.54 -13.59 -14.04
N LEU A 253 -13.85 -12.88 -12.93
CA LEU A 253 -15.20 -12.81 -12.35
C LEU A 253 -15.91 -11.48 -12.70
N PRO A 254 -17.25 -11.45 -12.76
CA PRO A 254 -17.98 -10.20 -12.84
C PRO A 254 -17.70 -9.34 -11.58
N PRO A 255 -17.64 -8.03 -11.69
CA PRO A 255 -17.97 -7.19 -12.85
C PRO A 255 -16.82 -7.00 -13.85
N LEU A 256 -15.54 -7.26 -13.47
CA LEU A 256 -14.37 -6.96 -14.30
C LEU A 256 -14.38 -7.75 -15.63
N SER A 257 -14.78 -9.02 -15.59
CA SER A 257 -14.79 -9.87 -16.79
C SER A 257 -15.82 -9.43 -17.86
N ARG A 258 -16.81 -8.60 -17.46
CA ARG A 258 -17.88 -8.10 -18.34
C ARG A 258 -17.67 -6.66 -18.79
N MET A 259 -16.55 -6.03 -18.40
CA MET A 259 -16.24 -4.68 -18.85
C MET A 259 -15.76 -4.69 -20.31
N ASP A 260 -15.93 -3.55 -20.96
CA ASP A 260 -15.49 -3.36 -22.35
C ASP A 260 -13.97 -3.52 -22.47
N ASP A 261 -13.55 -4.42 -23.35
CA ASP A 261 -12.18 -4.78 -23.66
C ASP A 261 -11.81 -4.34 -25.10
N SER A 262 -12.64 -3.45 -25.69
CA SER A 262 -12.34 -2.91 -27.01
C SER A 262 -10.97 -2.24 -26.97
N ALA A 263 -10.08 -2.77 -27.82
CA ALA A 263 -8.68 -2.46 -27.77
C ALA A 263 -8.41 -0.98 -28.02
N ALA A 264 -7.71 -0.39 -27.09
CA ALA A 264 -6.91 0.76 -27.38
C ALA A 264 -5.83 0.39 -28.42
N ASP A 265 -5.46 1.33 -29.29
CA ASP A 265 -4.32 1.20 -30.20
C ASP A 265 -3.03 1.07 -29.36
N GLY A 266 -2.76 -0.14 -28.89
CA GLY A 266 -1.61 -0.42 -28.05
C GLY A 266 -0.33 -0.46 -28.86
N GLU A 267 0.70 0.22 -28.38
CA GLU A 267 2.06 0.01 -28.91
C GLU A 267 2.43 -1.48 -28.86
N PRO A 268 3.11 -2.00 -29.89
CA PRO A 268 3.53 -3.40 -29.91
C PRO A 268 4.42 -3.69 -28.70
N GLU A 269 4.05 -4.73 -27.94
CA GLU A 269 4.87 -5.24 -26.85
C GLU A 269 6.28 -5.63 -27.34
N ALA A 270 7.28 -5.48 -26.48
CA ALA A 270 8.67 -5.79 -26.77
C ALA A 270 8.80 -7.18 -27.44
N VAL A 271 9.51 -7.23 -28.57
CA VAL A 271 9.67 -8.41 -29.41
C VAL A 271 10.13 -9.63 -28.60
N PRO A 272 9.45 -10.79 -28.72
CA PRO A 272 9.92 -12.03 -28.12
C PRO A 272 11.35 -12.36 -28.57
N GLY A 273 12.23 -12.67 -27.62
CA GLY A 273 13.61 -13.07 -27.86
C GLY A 273 14.70 -12.06 -27.47
N LYS A 274 14.36 -10.78 -27.21
CA LYS A 274 15.32 -9.75 -26.77
C LYS A 274 14.99 -9.14 -25.39
N ARG A 275 14.09 -9.75 -24.62
CA ARG A 275 13.55 -9.18 -23.36
C ARG A 275 14.61 -8.87 -22.33
N LEU A 276 15.53 -9.80 -22.09
CA LEU A 276 16.61 -9.58 -21.11
C LEU A 276 17.49 -8.39 -21.52
N SER A 277 17.82 -8.29 -22.80
CA SER A 277 18.59 -7.15 -23.30
C SER A 277 17.80 -5.85 -23.27
N THR A 278 16.49 -5.89 -23.51
CA THR A 278 15.61 -4.72 -23.40
C THR A 278 15.44 -4.30 -21.94
N ALA A 279 15.17 -5.24 -21.04
CA ALA A 279 15.09 -4.98 -19.61
C ALA A 279 16.37 -4.32 -19.09
N TRP A 280 17.51 -4.87 -19.50
CA TRP A 280 18.83 -4.33 -19.17
C TRP A 280 19.05 -2.92 -19.70
N GLN A 281 18.70 -2.68 -20.95
CA GLN A 281 18.84 -1.35 -21.57
C GLN A 281 17.95 -0.31 -20.89
N VAL A 282 16.68 -0.63 -20.64
CA VAL A 282 15.73 0.27 -19.96
C VAL A 282 16.20 0.57 -18.53
N GLY A 283 16.64 -0.45 -17.79
CA GLY A 283 17.19 -0.25 -16.44
C GLY A 283 18.42 0.65 -16.43
N LEU A 284 19.36 0.46 -17.39
CA LEU A 284 20.54 1.31 -17.50
C LEU A 284 20.20 2.75 -17.93
N GLU A 285 19.28 2.93 -18.86
CA GLU A 285 18.85 4.25 -19.32
C GLU A 285 18.24 5.07 -18.17
N VAL A 286 17.43 4.44 -17.31
CA VAL A 286 16.89 5.07 -16.11
C VAL A 286 17.99 5.39 -15.10
N ALA A 287 18.93 4.45 -14.87
CA ALA A 287 20.05 4.66 -13.97
C ALA A 287 20.97 5.81 -14.43
N GLU A 288 21.17 5.97 -15.73
CA GLU A 288 21.96 7.06 -16.30
C GLU A 288 21.32 8.43 -16.03
N LYS A 289 20.00 8.53 -16.22
CA LYS A 289 19.20 9.74 -15.99
C LYS A 289 18.87 9.97 -14.51
N ALA A 290 19.15 9.01 -13.64
CA ALA A 290 18.83 9.09 -12.21
C ALA A 290 19.51 10.30 -11.55
N PRO A 291 18.78 10.99 -10.64
CA PRO A 291 19.34 12.12 -9.91
C PRO A 291 20.51 11.70 -9.01
N SER A 292 21.30 12.68 -8.56
CA SER A 292 22.33 12.41 -7.55
C SER A 292 21.71 11.89 -6.23
N LEU A 293 22.42 11.04 -5.51
CA LEU A 293 21.90 10.36 -4.33
C LEU A 293 21.34 11.34 -3.29
N HIS A 294 22.07 12.42 -2.97
CA HIS A 294 21.62 13.41 -2.00
C HIS A 294 20.31 14.13 -2.44
N ARG A 295 20.18 14.41 -3.74
CA ARG A 295 18.96 15.03 -4.30
C ARG A 295 17.79 14.05 -4.26
N SER A 296 18.04 12.77 -4.57
CA SER A 296 17.04 11.71 -4.46
C SER A 296 16.55 11.56 -3.02
N VAL A 297 17.48 11.47 -2.06
CA VAL A 297 17.15 11.39 -0.63
C VAL A 297 16.32 12.58 -0.17
N ALA A 298 16.75 13.82 -0.47
CA ALA A 298 16.03 15.02 -0.06
C ALA A 298 14.63 15.10 -0.66
N LEU A 299 14.49 14.77 -1.97
CA LEU A 299 13.21 14.80 -2.66
C LEU A 299 12.25 13.76 -2.06
N ASN A 300 12.71 12.53 -1.89
CA ASN A 300 11.85 11.44 -1.40
C ASN A 300 11.53 11.58 0.10
N PHE A 301 12.43 12.13 0.91
CA PHE A 301 12.10 12.52 2.28
C PHE A 301 10.98 13.55 2.32
N LYS A 302 11.06 14.58 1.48
CA LYS A 302 10.01 15.60 1.34
C LYS A 302 8.68 14.97 0.89
N GLU A 303 8.71 14.08 -0.11
CA GLU A 303 7.52 13.37 -0.58
C GLU A 303 6.93 12.47 0.51
N GLY A 304 7.75 11.73 1.24
CA GLY A 304 7.34 10.93 2.39
C GLY A 304 6.72 11.78 3.50
N LEU A 305 7.30 12.97 3.77
CA LEU A 305 6.74 13.90 4.75
C LEU A 305 5.37 14.44 4.28
N VAL A 306 5.24 14.82 3.02
CA VAL A 306 3.95 15.25 2.43
C VAL A 306 2.92 14.13 2.49
N MET A 307 3.34 12.89 2.24
CA MET A 307 2.48 11.73 2.36
C MET A 307 2.03 11.51 3.82
N ALA A 308 2.94 11.57 4.79
CA ALA A 308 2.59 11.47 6.21
C ALA A 308 1.60 12.57 6.63
N ILE A 309 1.87 13.82 6.26
CA ILE A 309 0.96 14.97 6.49
C ILE A 309 -0.44 14.72 5.89
N SER A 310 -0.51 14.08 4.73
CA SER A 310 -1.78 13.81 4.06
C SER A 310 -2.60 12.72 4.75
N ILE A 311 -1.95 11.64 5.22
CA ILE A 311 -2.65 10.45 5.72
C ILE A 311 -2.91 10.46 7.22
N LEU A 312 -2.02 11.05 8.04
CA LEU A 312 -2.13 10.97 9.50
C LEU A 312 -3.43 11.56 10.08
N PRO A 313 -3.94 12.74 9.61
CA PRO A 313 -5.21 13.25 10.11
C PRO A 313 -6.38 12.31 9.80
N SER A 314 -6.36 11.67 8.62
CA SER A 314 -7.40 10.73 8.20
C SER A 314 -7.32 9.42 9.00
N ILE A 315 -6.11 8.89 9.24
CA ILE A 315 -5.93 7.74 10.12
C ILE A 315 -6.50 8.03 11.50
N MET A 316 -6.21 9.22 12.06
CA MET A 316 -6.69 9.58 13.40
C MET A 316 -8.21 9.70 13.45
N SER A 317 -8.86 10.34 12.47
CA SER A 317 -10.32 10.52 12.47
C SER A 317 -11.08 9.27 12.04
N VAL A 318 -10.70 8.70 10.89
CA VAL A 318 -11.39 7.52 10.33
C VAL A 318 -11.07 6.27 11.15
N GLY A 319 -9.84 6.15 11.67
CA GLY A 319 -9.45 5.09 12.59
C GLY A 319 -10.28 5.14 13.87
N LEU A 320 -10.40 6.32 14.51
CA LEU A 320 -11.24 6.50 15.68
C LEU A 320 -12.72 6.21 15.39
N LEU A 321 -13.25 6.75 14.30
CA LEU A 321 -14.64 6.49 13.89
C LEU A 321 -14.86 4.99 13.65
N GLY A 322 -13.92 4.33 12.99
CA GLY A 322 -13.96 2.89 12.74
C GLY A 322 -13.97 2.08 14.04
N LEU A 323 -13.11 2.43 15.00
CA LEU A 323 -13.10 1.80 16.33
C LEU A 323 -14.41 2.02 17.08
N LEU A 324 -14.96 3.24 17.04
CA LEU A 324 -16.26 3.55 17.66
C LEU A 324 -17.39 2.74 17.03
N VAL A 325 -17.45 2.68 15.71
CA VAL A 325 -18.45 1.88 15.00
C VAL A 325 -18.30 0.40 15.33
N ALA A 326 -17.07 -0.12 15.35
CA ALA A 326 -16.79 -1.52 15.68
C ALA A 326 -17.20 -1.88 17.12
N LYS A 327 -16.97 -0.96 18.06
CA LYS A 327 -17.20 -1.22 19.49
C LYS A 327 -18.64 -0.98 19.93
N TYR A 328 -19.31 0.04 19.36
CA TYR A 328 -20.61 0.52 19.85
C TYR A 328 -21.77 0.29 18.89
N THR A 329 -21.52 -0.29 17.71
CA THR A 329 -22.59 -0.60 16.74
C THR A 329 -22.41 -2.01 16.17
N PRO A 330 -23.49 -2.70 15.77
CA PRO A 330 -23.41 -4.02 15.14
C PRO A 330 -23.09 -3.97 13.64
N LEU A 331 -22.74 -2.82 13.06
CA LEU A 331 -22.61 -2.64 11.62
C LEU A 331 -21.57 -3.60 11.02
N PHE A 332 -20.37 -3.64 11.58
CA PHE A 332 -19.32 -4.52 11.08
C PHE A 332 -19.55 -5.98 11.47
N GLU A 333 -20.29 -6.25 12.55
CA GLU A 333 -20.76 -7.58 12.89
C GLU A 333 -21.70 -8.12 11.80
N TRP A 334 -22.71 -7.35 11.42
CA TRP A 334 -23.64 -7.74 10.33
C TRP A 334 -22.92 -7.90 8.99
N LEU A 335 -22.04 -6.98 8.62
CA LEU A 335 -21.23 -7.11 7.42
C LEU A 335 -20.24 -8.29 7.51
N GLY A 336 -19.76 -8.61 8.69
CA GLY A 336 -18.86 -9.74 8.94
C GLY A 336 -19.50 -11.08 8.61
N TRP A 337 -20.81 -11.23 8.78
CA TRP A 337 -21.51 -12.46 8.39
C TRP A 337 -21.32 -12.84 6.94
N LEU A 338 -21.08 -11.86 6.05
CA LEU A 338 -20.76 -12.10 4.63
C LEU A 338 -19.42 -12.83 4.47
N PHE A 339 -18.49 -12.61 5.39
CA PHE A 339 -17.13 -13.17 5.33
C PHE A 339 -16.93 -14.38 6.25
N TYR A 340 -17.81 -14.55 7.24
CA TYR A 340 -17.73 -15.64 8.21
C TYR A 340 -17.56 -17.02 7.57
N PRO A 341 -18.29 -17.42 6.51
CA PRO A 341 -18.13 -18.75 5.90
C PRO A 341 -16.71 -19.00 5.36
N PHE A 342 -16.04 -17.95 4.86
CA PHE A 342 -14.69 -18.05 4.28
C PHE A 342 -13.59 -18.17 5.33
N VAL A 343 -13.88 -17.82 6.57
CA VAL A 343 -12.98 -17.96 7.72
C VAL A 343 -13.28 -19.25 8.49
N ALA A 344 -14.56 -19.50 8.76
CA ALA A 344 -15.01 -20.61 9.59
C ALA A 344 -14.60 -21.99 9.03
N VAL A 345 -14.48 -22.13 7.70
CA VAL A 345 -14.04 -23.36 7.03
C VAL A 345 -12.66 -23.84 7.52
N TRP A 346 -11.84 -22.94 8.04
CA TRP A 346 -10.49 -23.21 8.51
C TRP A 346 -10.39 -23.46 10.03
N GLY A 347 -11.50 -23.37 10.77
CA GLY A 347 -11.53 -23.63 12.22
C GLY A 347 -10.77 -22.60 13.07
N VAL A 348 -10.65 -21.36 12.61
CA VAL A 348 -10.01 -20.27 13.37
C VAL A 348 -10.84 -19.97 14.61
N ALA A 349 -10.22 -19.90 15.78
CA ALA A 349 -10.91 -19.60 17.05
C ALA A 349 -11.61 -18.23 16.99
N ASP A 350 -10.97 -17.24 16.41
CA ASP A 350 -11.46 -15.86 16.28
C ASP A 350 -12.21 -15.61 14.95
N ALA A 351 -12.86 -16.62 14.37
CA ALA A 351 -13.46 -16.54 13.04
C ALA A 351 -14.45 -15.39 12.88
N ALA A 352 -15.31 -15.16 13.87
CA ALA A 352 -16.27 -14.07 13.84
C ALA A 352 -15.58 -12.68 13.92
N ALA A 353 -14.59 -12.55 14.80
CA ALA A 353 -13.81 -11.32 14.94
C ALA A 353 -13.00 -11.00 13.67
N LEU A 354 -12.36 -11.99 13.05
CA LEU A 354 -11.62 -11.82 11.80
C LEU A 354 -12.56 -11.45 10.63
N ALA A 355 -13.74 -12.03 10.56
CA ALA A 355 -14.74 -11.69 9.57
C ALA A 355 -15.25 -10.25 9.74
N GLN A 356 -15.55 -9.83 10.97
CA GLN A 356 -15.94 -8.47 11.33
C GLN A 356 -14.81 -7.46 11.02
N ALA A 357 -13.59 -7.76 11.42
CA ALA A 357 -12.42 -6.94 11.15
C ALA A 357 -12.18 -6.77 9.63
N SER A 358 -12.33 -7.85 8.87
CA SER A 358 -12.22 -7.82 7.41
C SER A 358 -13.29 -6.94 6.76
N ALA A 359 -14.52 -6.96 7.28
CA ALA A 359 -15.59 -6.07 6.84
C ALA A 359 -15.29 -4.60 7.14
N ALA A 360 -14.70 -4.31 8.31
CA ALA A 360 -14.30 -2.95 8.69
C ALA A 360 -13.22 -2.36 7.74
N GLY A 361 -12.44 -3.21 7.09
CA GLY A 361 -11.46 -2.83 6.07
C GLY A 361 -12.06 -2.05 4.90
N LEU A 362 -13.37 -2.13 4.65
CA LEU A 362 -14.03 -1.30 3.65
C LEU A 362 -14.02 0.19 4.00
N ALA A 363 -14.13 0.52 5.28
CA ALA A 363 -14.05 1.91 5.73
C ALA A 363 -12.62 2.42 5.68
N GLU A 364 -11.70 1.67 6.28
CA GLU A 364 -10.27 1.98 6.35
C GLU A 364 -9.46 0.68 6.35
N MET A 365 -8.54 0.55 5.43
CA MET A 365 -7.75 -0.66 5.22
C MET A 365 -6.90 -1.10 6.42
N PHE A 366 -6.63 -0.19 7.34
CA PHE A 366 -5.86 -0.49 8.54
C PHE A 366 -6.72 -1.09 9.68
N LEU A 367 -8.05 -0.94 9.64
CA LEU A 367 -8.94 -1.45 10.69
C LEU A 367 -8.81 -2.96 10.93
N PRO A 368 -8.65 -3.83 9.93
CA PRO A 368 -8.42 -5.24 10.20
C PRO A 368 -7.20 -5.49 11.08
N ALA A 369 -6.10 -4.76 10.86
CA ALA A 369 -4.91 -4.88 11.68
C ALA A 369 -5.13 -4.37 13.12
N LEU A 370 -5.84 -3.25 13.27
CA LEU A 370 -6.18 -2.72 14.58
C LEU A 370 -7.05 -3.67 15.40
N LEU A 371 -8.13 -4.16 14.79
CA LEU A 371 -9.12 -5.00 15.47
C LEU A 371 -8.61 -6.40 15.81
N MET A 372 -7.57 -6.87 15.11
CA MET A 372 -7.00 -8.20 15.29
C MET A 372 -5.62 -8.20 15.96
N ALA A 373 -5.17 -7.07 16.53
CA ALA A 373 -3.82 -6.96 17.09
C ALA A 373 -3.51 -7.96 18.22
N GLU A 374 -4.53 -8.31 19.00
CA GLU A 374 -4.42 -9.25 20.15
C GLU A 374 -4.92 -10.67 19.83
N ALA A 375 -5.27 -10.98 18.55
CA ALA A 375 -5.78 -12.26 18.14
C ALA A 375 -4.68 -13.34 18.03
N GLU A 376 -5.07 -14.58 17.79
CA GLU A 376 -4.13 -15.67 17.48
C GLU A 376 -3.31 -15.37 16.22
N PHE A 377 -2.12 -15.97 16.13
CA PHE A 377 -1.15 -15.68 15.05
C PHE A 377 -1.76 -15.84 13.64
N ALA A 378 -2.48 -16.94 13.37
CA ALA A 378 -3.06 -17.16 12.04
C ALA A 378 -4.12 -16.11 11.68
N ALA A 379 -4.91 -15.66 12.66
CA ALA A 379 -5.91 -14.60 12.48
C ALA A 379 -5.23 -13.23 12.27
N ARG A 380 -4.18 -12.90 13.04
CA ARG A 380 -3.35 -11.70 12.84
C ARG A 380 -2.72 -11.69 11.45
N PHE A 381 -2.13 -12.79 11.03
CA PHE A 381 -1.54 -12.93 9.70
C PHE A 381 -2.59 -12.70 8.60
N ALA A 382 -3.75 -13.34 8.71
CA ALA A 382 -4.84 -13.18 7.74
C ALA A 382 -5.38 -11.74 7.69
N ALA A 383 -5.56 -11.09 8.85
CA ALA A 383 -5.94 -9.68 8.92
C ALA A 383 -4.92 -8.76 8.22
N GLY A 384 -3.63 -9.02 8.42
CA GLY A 384 -2.55 -8.30 7.75
C GLY A 384 -2.58 -8.47 6.23
N VAL A 385 -2.85 -9.68 5.74
CA VAL A 385 -3.01 -9.94 4.31
C VAL A 385 -4.24 -9.22 3.76
N VAL A 386 -5.38 -9.28 4.44
CA VAL A 386 -6.63 -8.61 4.02
C VAL A 386 -6.44 -7.10 3.96
N SER A 387 -5.77 -6.48 4.95
CA SER A 387 -5.45 -5.05 4.96
C SER A 387 -4.74 -4.58 3.69
N VAL A 388 -3.97 -5.45 3.05
CA VAL A 388 -3.21 -5.14 1.83
C VAL A 388 -3.97 -5.57 0.58
N SER A 389 -4.46 -6.81 0.55
CA SER A 389 -5.01 -7.45 -0.64
C SER A 389 -6.42 -6.97 -1.01
N ALA A 390 -7.18 -6.39 -0.06
CA ALA A 390 -8.50 -5.82 -0.32
C ALA A 390 -8.46 -4.67 -1.33
N VAL A 391 -7.41 -3.84 -1.32
CA VAL A 391 -7.13 -2.71 -2.22
C VAL A 391 -8.16 -1.58 -2.14
N LEU A 392 -9.46 -1.88 -1.98
CA LEU A 392 -10.57 -0.94 -2.06
C LEU A 392 -11.09 -0.57 -0.67
N PHE A 393 -11.06 0.73 -0.35
CA PHE A 393 -11.55 1.26 0.93
C PHE A 393 -12.00 2.73 0.77
N PHE A 394 -12.98 3.14 1.57
CA PHE A 394 -13.63 4.44 1.44
C PHE A 394 -12.78 5.62 1.90
N SER A 395 -11.84 5.41 2.81
CA SER A 395 -10.99 6.51 3.31
C SER A 395 -10.06 7.08 2.24
N ALA A 396 -9.72 6.31 1.17
CA ALA A 396 -8.82 6.83 0.14
C ALA A 396 -8.93 6.18 -1.25
N SER A 397 -8.78 4.85 -1.44
CA SER A 397 -8.66 4.27 -2.78
C SER A 397 -9.92 4.42 -3.62
N ILE A 398 -11.10 4.18 -3.05
CA ILE A 398 -12.38 4.35 -3.76
C ILE A 398 -12.57 5.80 -4.24
N PRO A 399 -12.43 6.84 -3.39
CA PRO A 399 -12.48 8.23 -3.86
C PRO A 399 -11.41 8.58 -4.89
N CYS A 400 -10.19 8.05 -4.76
CA CYS A 400 -9.15 8.24 -5.77
C CYS A 400 -9.57 7.68 -7.13
N ILE A 401 -10.11 6.46 -7.18
CA ILE A 401 -10.59 5.84 -8.43
C ILE A 401 -11.73 6.68 -9.02
N LEU A 402 -12.69 7.11 -8.20
CA LEU A 402 -13.82 7.94 -8.65
C LEU A 402 -13.40 9.32 -9.18
N SER A 403 -12.22 9.81 -8.79
CA SER A 403 -11.66 11.06 -9.33
C SER A 403 -10.97 10.89 -10.68
N THR A 404 -10.82 9.66 -11.17
CA THR A 404 -10.23 9.34 -12.48
C THR A 404 -11.31 9.21 -13.56
N SER A 405 -10.86 9.08 -14.82
CA SER A 405 -11.76 8.78 -15.95
C SER A 405 -12.07 7.28 -16.11
N ILE A 406 -11.54 6.44 -15.22
CA ILE A 406 -11.75 4.97 -15.26
C ILE A 406 -13.22 4.67 -14.96
N PRO A 407 -13.95 3.93 -15.81
CA PRO A 407 -15.41 3.78 -15.72
C PRO A 407 -15.82 2.73 -14.66
N LEU A 408 -15.49 3.00 -13.39
CA LEU A 408 -15.84 2.18 -12.24
C LEU A 408 -16.87 2.89 -11.36
N SER A 409 -18.04 2.28 -11.18
CA SER A 409 -19.03 2.73 -10.21
C SER A 409 -18.75 2.18 -8.81
N VAL A 410 -19.25 2.85 -7.77
CA VAL A 410 -19.14 2.38 -6.37
C VAL A 410 -19.68 0.96 -6.23
N GLY A 411 -20.83 0.65 -6.80
CA GLY A 411 -21.40 -0.71 -6.72
C GLY A 411 -20.49 -1.78 -7.34
N ARG A 412 -19.86 -1.50 -8.48
CA ARG A 412 -18.87 -2.43 -9.08
C ARG A 412 -17.66 -2.61 -8.18
N MET A 413 -17.15 -1.53 -7.58
CA MET A 413 -16.03 -1.59 -6.64
C MET A 413 -16.36 -2.38 -5.38
N LEU A 414 -17.57 -2.26 -4.84
CA LEU A 414 -18.04 -3.05 -3.68
C LEU A 414 -18.09 -4.54 -3.99
N VAL A 415 -18.55 -4.94 -5.18
CA VAL A 415 -18.55 -6.35 -5.61
C VAL A 415 -17.10 -6.86 -5.74
N VAL A 416 -16.21 -6.07 -6.36
CA VAL A 416 -14.78 -6.43 -6.47
C VAL A 416 -14.15 -6.55 -5.08
N TRP A 417 -14.41 -5.60 -4.19
CA TRP A 417 -13.93 -5.64 -2.81
C TRP A 417 -14.38 -6.91 -2.09
N PHE A 418 -15.67 -7.24 -2.16
CA PHE A 418 -16.19 -8.46 -1.53
C PHE A 418 -15.49 -9.72 -2.03
N ILE A 419 -15.34 -9.86 -3.36
CA ILE A 419 -14.64 -11.00 -3.96
C ILE A 419 -13.18 -11.07 -3.48
N ARG A 420 -12.50 -9.93 -3.46
CA ARG A 420 -11.10 -9.85 -3.04
C ARG A 420 -10.91 -10.24 -1.58
N VAL A 421 -11.74 -9.71 -0.68
CA VAL A 421 -11.67 -10.03 0.75
C VAL A 421 -11.98 -11.50 1.00
N ALA A 422 -13.05 -12.06 0.38
CA ALA A 422 -13.41 -13.47 0.51
C ALA A 422 -12.29 -14.41 0.04
N LEU A 423 -11.72 -14.14 -1.15
CA LEU A 423 -10.59 -14.93 -1.66
C LEU A 423 -9.32 -14.76 -0.82
N SER A 424 -9.08 -13.55 -0.31
CA SER A 424 -7.93 -13.30 0.56
C SER A 424 -8.03 -14.08 1.85
N LEU A 425 -9.19 -14.14 2.48
CA LEU A 425 -9.43 -14.93 3.68
C LEU A 425 -9.23 -16.42 3.44
N LEU A 426 -9.77 -16.96 2.33
CA LEU A 426 -9.59 -18.36 1.95
C LEU A 426 -8.12 -18.75 1.77
N LEU A 427 -7.27 -17.84 1.32
CA LEU A 427 -5.84 -18.10 1.11
C LEU A 427 -5.00 -17.71 2.34
N ALA A 428 -5.32 -16.62 3.00
CA ALA A 428 -4.48 -16.06 4.06
C ALA A 428 -4.55 -16.87 5.36
N VAL A 429 -5.72 -17.38 5.73
CA VAL A 429 -5.87 -18.17 6.97
C VAL A 429 -5.00 -19.43 6.93
N PRO A 430 -5.10 -20.34 5.93
CA PRO A 430 -4.23 -21.52 5.88
C PRO A 430 -2.75 -21.15 5.73
N THR A 431 -2.45 -20.03 5.04
CA THR A 431 -1.08 -19.53 4.95
C THR A 431 -0.57 -19.08 6.32
N GLY A 432 -1.42 -18.45 7.15
CA GLY A 432 -1.06 -18.06 8.52
C GLY A 432 -0.69 -19.27 9.39
N TYR A 433 -1.47 -20.34 9.32
CA TYR A 433 -1.12 -21.62 10.01
C TYR A 433 0.20 -22.21 9.50
N LEU A 434 0.43 -22.18 8.17
CA LEU A 434 1.69 -22.65 7.60
C LEU A 434 2.89 -21.83 8.11
N VAL A 435 2.77 -20.49 8.12
CA VAL A 435 3.83 -19.62 8.63
C VAL A 435 4.08 -19.85 10.10
N GLN A 436 3.01 -20.02 10.90
CA GLN A 436 3.13 -20.35 12.32
C GLN A 436 3.90 -21.65 12.55
N ALA A 437 3.60 -22.69 11.75
CA ALA A 437 4.30 -23.98 11.84
C ALA A 437 5.76 -23.91 11.37
N LEU A 438 6.12 -22.97 10.50
CA LEU A 438 7.50 -22.79 10.01
C LEU A 438 8.35 -21.89 10.93
N ALA A 439 7.71 -21.04 11.72
CA ALA A 439 8.37 -20.07 12.60
C ALA A 439 8.55 -20.56 14.04
N GLY A 440 7.78 -21.57 14.46
CA GLY A 440 7.89 -22.26 15.75
C GLY A 440 8.76 -23.49 15.62
#